data_601a5bb8f8a9dd0392db63f485e67405
#
_entry.id   601a5bb8f8a9dd0392db63f485e67405
#
_cell.length_a   1.000
_cell.length_b   1.000
_cell.length_c   1.000
_cell.angle_alpha   90.00
_cell.angle_beta   90.00
_cell.angle_gamma   90.00
#
_symmetry.space_group_name_H-M   'P 1'
#
loop_
_entity.id
_entity.type
_entity.pdbx_description
1 polymer ?
#
loop_
_entity_poly.entity_id
_entity_poly.type
_entity_poly.pdbx_seq_one_letter_code
_entity_poly.pdbx_strand_id
1 'polypeptide(L)'
;MIEKYQLRVLPQQVFSEQAVIDFLAKDKGIDARTVTHVRILKRSIDARQRTIFINLKIRVYINEPPQDNEYIRTVYPYVGDKPQVIVVGEGPAGLFASLKLIELGFRPVVLERGKDVHERKKDLSLITKIQKVDSESNYCFGEGGAGAFSDGKLYTRSKKRGLTDKILNVFCQHGASTSILADVHPHI
;
A
#
# COMPACT_ATOMS: atom_id res chain seq x y z
N MET A 1 23.48 14.63 -6.92
CA MET A 1 23.82 13.39 -7.67
C MET A 1 22.96 12.26 -7.14
N ILE A 2 22.41 11.41 -8.03
CA ILE A 2 21.52 10.31 -7.66
C ILE A 2 22.19 8.98 -8.03
N GLU A 3 22.32 8.08 -7.07
CA GLU A 3 22.89 6.75 -7.26
C GLU A 3 21.92 5.65 -6.85
N LYS A 4 22.08 4.45 -7.43
CA LYS A 4 21.26 3.29 -7.12
C LYS A 4 22.13 2.13 -6.67
N TYR A 5 21.75 1.51 -5.54
CA TYR A 5 22.47 0.36 -4.99
C TYR A 5 21.54 -0.83 -4.79
N GLN A 6 22.14 -2.02 -4.88
CA GLN A 6 21.52 -3.26 -4.44
C GLN A 6 22.34 -3.78 -3.26
N LEU A 7 21.68 -3.99 -2.14
CA LEU A 7 22.32 -4.39 -0.90
C LEU A 7 21.71 -5.71 -0.41
N ARG A 8 22.55 -6.55 0.19
CA ARG A 8 22.12 -7.71 0.98
C ARG A 8 22.70 -7.57 2.37
N VAL A 9 21.86 -7.26 3.33
CA VAL A 9 22.24 -6.75 4.64
C VAL A 9 21.51 -7.49 5.76
N LEU A 10 22.03 -7.40 6.98
CA LEU A 10 21.34 -7.90 8.16
C LEU A 10 20.19 -6.94 8.56
N PRO A 11 19.14 -7.43 9.23
CA PRO A 11 18.02 -6.59 9.67
C PRO A 11 18.46 -5.37 10.48
N GLN A 12 19.45 -5.53 11.35
CA GLN A 12 19.97 -4.44 12.19
C GLN A 12 20.62 -3.30 11.41
N GLN A 13 21.06 -3.56 10.18
CA GLN A 13 21.73 -2.58 9.32
C GLN A 13 20.75 -1.70 8.53
N VAL A 14 19.44 -1.97 8.62
CA VAL A 14 18.43 -1.31 7.78
C VAL A 14 17.12 -1.01 8.51
N PHE A 15 17.13 -1.00 9.84
CA PHE A 15 15.93 -0.70 10.63
C PHE A 15 15.52 0.78 10.59
N SER A 16 16.44 1.67 10.16
CA SER A 16 16.20 3.10 9.97
C SER A 16 16.97 3.61 8.75
N GLU A 17 16.58 4.78 8.23
CA GLU A 17 17.30 5.46 7.15
C GLU A 17 18.76 5.73 7.53
N GLN A 18 19.00 6.17 8.77
CA GLN A 18 20.36 6.42 9.26
C GLN A 18 21.21 5.14 9.27
N ALA A 19 20.65 3.99 9.66
CA ALA A 19 21.38 2.73 9.62
C ALA A 19 21.79 2.33 8.19
N VAL A 20 20.96 2.63 7.19
CA VAL A 20 21.31 2.41 5.78
C VAL A 20 22.42 3.37 5.34
N ILE A 21 22.37 4.63 5.76
CA ILE A 21 23.42 5.63 5.47
C ILE A 21 24.77 5.20 6.07
N ASP A 22 24.76 4.78 7.33
CA ASP A 22 25.96 4.29 8.03
C ASP A 22 26.54 3.04 7.36
N PHE A 23 25.68 2.13 6.91
CA PHE A 23 26.09 0.98 6.14
C PHE A 23 26.74 1.37 4.81
N LEU A 24 26.14 2.30 4.08
CA LEU A 24 26.68 2.80 2.80
C LEU A 24 28.03 3.50 2.97
N ALA A 25 28.16 4.30 4.04
CA ALA A 25 29.41 4.96 4.35
C ALA A 25 30.55 3.93 4.56
N LYS A 26 30.25 2.86 5.30
CA LYS A 26 31.23 1.81 5.60
C LYS A 26 31.52 0.88 4.40
N ASP A 27 30.49 0.50 3.65
CA ASP A 27 30.60 -0.52 2.59
C ASP A 27 30.99 0.06 1.23
N LYS A 28 30.53 1.29 0.94
CA LYS A 28 30.76 1.97 -0.35
C LYS A 28 31.68 3.18 -0.26
N GLY A 29 32.10 3.58 0.94
CA GLY A 29 32.96 4.76 1.13
C GLY A 29 32.26 6.07 0.86
N ILE A 30 30.93 6.13 0.92
CA ILE A 30 30.16 7.36 0.72
C ILE A 30 30.27 8.22 1.99
N ASP A 31 30.56 9.51 1.85
CA ASP A 31 30.51 10.40 3.01
C ASP A 31 29.06 10.56 3.49
N ALA A 32 28.75 10.00 4.66
CA ALA A 32 27.43 10.03 5.26
C ALA A 32 26.82 11.44 5.33
N ARG A 33 27.63 12.48 5.50
CA ARG A 33 27.19 13.88 5.60
C ARG A 33 26.67 14.44 4.28
N THR A 34 27.03 13.81 3.15
CA THR A 34 26.58 14.22 1.82
C THR A 34 25.26 13.56 1.43
N VAL A 35 24.86 12.49 2.11
CA VAL A 35 23.61 11.78 1.83
C VAL A 35 22.45 12.55 2.45
N THR A 36 21.59 13.08 1.61
CA THR A 36 20.43 13.89 2.02
C THR A 36 19.17 13.05 2.21
N HIS A 37 19.05 11.92 1.47
CA HIS A 37 17.92 11.01 1.58
C HIS A 37 18.23 9.64 0.98
N VAL A 38 17.60 8.59 1.52
CA VAL A 38 17.66 7.22 0.96
C VAL A 38 16.24 6.73 0.71
N ARG A 39 15.89 6.52 -0.55
CA ARG A 39 14.59 5.94 -0.92
C ARG A 39 14.72 4.46 -1.17
N ILE A 40 13.92 3.65 -0.46
CA ILE A 40 13.83 2.22 -0.73
C ILE A 40 12.93 2.01 -1.95
N LEU A 41 13.49 1.42 -3.02
CA LEU A 41 12.77 1.10 -4.25
C LEU A 41 12.23 -0.33 -4.25
N LYS A 42 12.88 -1.23 -3.50
CA LYS A 42 12.45 -2.62 -3.33
C LYS A 42 13.04 -3.19 -2.06
N ARG A 43 12.22 -3.91 -1.30
CA ARG A 43 12.62 -4.61 -0.08
C ARG A 43 12.07 -6.03 -0.08
N SER A 44 12.93 -7.01 0.21
CA SER A 44 12.50 -8.40 0.40
C SER A 44 13.31 -9.07 1.50
N ILE A 45 12.66 -9.97 2.22
CA ILE A 45 13.28 -10.78 3.28
C ILE A 45 13.76 -12.10 2.66
N ASP A 46 15.01 -12.45 2.90
CA ASP A 46 15.59 -13.74 2.54
C ASP A 46 15.84 -14.56 3.83
N ALA A 47 14.88 -15.43 4.17
CA ALA A 47 14.91 -16.30 5.33
C ALA A 47 15.15 -17.77 4.96
N ARG A 48 15.72 -18.07 3.80
CA ARG A 48 16.00 -19.45 3.34
C ARG A 48 17.16 -20.12 4.08
N GLN A 49 17.97 -19.34 4.76
CA GLN A 49 19.10 -19.80 5.57
C GLN A 49 18.88 -19.47 7.04
N ARG A 50 19.71 -20.01 7.93
CA ARG A 50 19.66 -19.72 9.37
C ARG A 50 19.79 -18.22 9.66
N THR A 51 20.64 -17.52 8.90
CA THR A 51 20.77 -16.07 8.99
C THR A 51 19.79 -15.41 8.04
N ILE A 52 18.94 -14.53 8.59
CA ILE A 52 17.99 -13.74 7.82
C ILE A 52 18.69 -12.53 7.20
N PHE A 53 18.50 -12.34 5.91
CA PHE A 53 19.00 -11.16 5.19
C PHE A 53 17.84 -10.34 4.64
N ILE A 54 18.08 -9.03 4.51
CA ILE A 54 17.20 -8.10 3.80
C ILE A 54 17.88 -7.75 2.48
N ASN A 55 17.20 -8.01 1.36
CA ASN A 55 17.63 -7.54 0.06
C ASN A 55 16.94 -6.22 -0.23
N LEU A 56 17.73 -5.17 -0.47
CA LEU A 56 17.27 -3.83 -0.79
C LEU A 56 17.72 -3.41 -2.18
N LYS A 57 16.84 -2.71 -2.90
CA LYS A 57 17.22 -1.82 -3.99
C LYS A 57 16.87 -0.42 -3.54
N ILE A 58 17.87 0.44 -3.48
CA ILE A 58 17.74 1.82 -2.96
C ILE A 58 18.18 2.84 -4.00
N ARG A 59 17.68 4.06 -3.82
CA ARG A 59 18.13 5.27 -4.49
C ARG A 59 18.67 6.21 -3.42
N VAL A 60 19.88 6.66 -3.59
CA VAL A 60 20.61 7.55 -2.67
C VAL A 60 20.72 8.91 -3.31
N TYR A 61 20.33 9.94 -2.58
CA TYR A 61 20.43 11.34 -2.99
C TYR A 61 21.62 11.97 -2.27
N ILE A 62 22.57 12.48 -3.05
CA ILE A 62 23.83 13.03 -2.56
C ILE A 62 23.89 14.52 -2.90
N ASN A 63 23.97 15.37 -1.87
CA ASN A 63 23.98 16.83 -1.98
C ASN A 63 22.76 17.44 -2.69
N GLU A 64 21.66 16.68 -2.82
CA GLU A 64 20.41 17.17 -3.38
C GLU A 64 19.21 16.47 -2.72
N PRO A 65 18.10 17.16 -2.47
CA PRO A 65 16.90 16.54 -1.96
C PRO A 65 16.18 15.74 -3.05
N PRO A 66 15.31 14.77 -2.69
CA PRO A 66 14.45 14.10 -3.67
C PRO A 66 13.51 15.10 -4.33
N GLN A 67 13.46 15.07 -5.67
CA GLN A 67 12.57 15.94 -6.46
C GLN A 67 11.23 15.28 -6.79
N ASP A 68 11.15 13.97 -6.69
CA ASP A 68 9.97 13.17 -6.96
C ASP A 68 9.20 12.85 -5.67
N ASN A 69 7.88 12.78 -5.76
CA ASN A 69 7.04 12.35 -4.66
C ASN A 69 7.26 10.86 -4.33
N GLU A 70 6.98 10.47 -3.09
CA GLU A 70 7.08 9.07 -2.66
C GLU A 70 6.10 8.17 -3.39
N TYR A 71 4.91 8.70 -3.74
CA TYR A 71 3.89 7.99 -4.50
C TYR A 71 3.26 8.89 -5.57
N ILE A 72 2.66 8.28 -6.57
CA ILE A 72 1.98 8.96 -7.68
C ILE A 72 0.53 9.23 -7.25
N ARG A 73 0.17 10.51 -7.16
CA ARG A 73 -1.18 10.92 -6.82
C ARG A 73 -2.11 10.86 -8.04
N THR A 74 -3.27 10.24 -7.87
CA THR A 74 -4.36 10.31 -8.86
C THR A 74 -5.23 11.52 -8.57
N VAL A 75 -5.47 12.34 -9.59
CA VAL A 75 -6.37 13.50 -9.49
C VAL A 75 -7.78 13.06 -9.89
N TYR A 76 -8.73 13.28 -8.98
CA TYR A 76 -10.14 13.00 -9.22
C TYR A 76 -10.87 14.31 -9.51
N PRO A 77 -11.49 14.47 -10.72
CA PRO A 77 -12.25 15.65 -11.04
C PRO A 77 -13.56 15.71 -10.23
N TYR A 78 -14.12 16.92 -10.09
CA TYR A 78 -15.47 17.08 -9.56
C TYR A 78 -16.50 16.51 -10.55
N VAL A 79 -17.40 15.64 -10.06
CA VAL A 79 -18.40 14.93 -10.90
C VAL A 79 -19.84 15.14 -10.45
N GLY A 80 -20.11 16.14 -9.60
CA GLY A 80 -21.44 16.39 -9.03
C GLY A 80 -22.56 16.50 -10.05
N ASP A 81 -22.29 17.16 -11.21
CA ASP A 81 -23.24 17.41 -12.28
C ASP A 81 -23.11 16.43 -13.48
N LYS A 82 -22.31 15.38 -13.30
CA LYS A 82 -22.05 14.41 -14.38
C LYS A 82 -23.09 13.28 -14.41
N PRO A 83 -23.22 12.57 -15.55
CA PRO A 83 -24.10 11.41 -15.65
C PRO A 83 -23.81 10.38 -14.55
N GLN A 84 -24.88 9.85 -13.95
CA GLN A 84 -24.79 8.89 -12.86
C GLN A 84 -24.58 7.48 -13.40
N VAL A 85 -23.74 6.71 -12.69
CA VAL A 85 -23.56 5.27 -12.91
C VAL A 85 -23.75 4.56 -11.59
N ILE A 86 -24.66 3.59 -11.55
CA ILE A 86 -24.91 2.77 -10.35
C ILE A 86 -23.82 1.70 -10.24
N VAL A 87 -23.21 1.61 -9.07
CA VAL A 87 -22.25 0.56 -8.68
C VAL A 87 -22.90 -0.27 -7.58
N VAL A 88 -23.11 -1.56 -7.82
CA VAL A 88 -23.73 -2.46 -6.84
C VAL A 88 -22.62 -3.19 -6.08
N GLY A 89 -22.57 -2.95 -4.77
CA GLY A 89 -21.58 -3.49 -3.84
C GLY A 89 -20.40 -2.54 -3.58
N GLU A 90 -20.05 -2.36 -2.31
CA GLU A 90 -18.95 -1.51 -1.83
C GLU A 90 -17.74 -2.34 -1.36
N GLY A 91 -17.54 -3.50 -1.95
CA GLY A 91 -16.32 -4.26 -1.80
C GLY A 91 -15.16 -3.64 -2.60
N PRO A 92 -13.93 -4.22 -2.56
CA PRO A 92 -12.77 -3.66 -3.25
C PRO A 92 -13.01 -3.38 -4.73
N ALA A 93 -13.75 -4.24 -5.43
CA ALA A 93 -14.08 -4.04 -6.84
C ALA A 93 -14.98 -2.82 -7.07
N GLY A 94 -16.03 -2.66 -6.25
CA GLY A 94 -16.94 -1.51 -6.35
C GLY A 94 -16.27 -0.19 -6.02
N LEU A 95 -15.44 -0.18 -4.97
CA LEU A 95 -14.66 1.00 -4.58
C LEU A 95 -13.71 1.45 -5.71
N PHE A 96 -12.92 0.54 -6.27
CA PHE A 96 -12.03 0.88 -7.40
C PHE A 96 -12.78 1.18 -8.69
N ALA A 97 -13.95 0.56 -8.94
CA ALA A 97 -14.82 0.93 -10.05
C ALA A 97 -15.34 2.36 -9.89
N SER A 98 -15.76 2.74 -8.69
CA SER A 98 -16.21 4.10 -8.38
C SER A 98 -15.12 5.14 -8.60
N LEU A 99 -13.91 4.90 -8.11
CA LEU A 99 -12.77 5.77 -8.38
C LEU A 99 -12.47 5.88 -9.87
N LYS A 100 -12.57 4.77 -10.61
CA LYS A 100 -12.36 4.75 -12.06
C LYS A 100 -13.44 5.53 -12.81
N LEU A 101 -14.69 5.43 -12.40
CA LEU A 101 -15.80 6.21 -12.96
C LEU A 101 -15.57 7.71 -12.76
N ILE A 102 -15.10 8.14 -11.59
CA ILE A 102 -14.75 9.54 -11.32
C ILE A 102 -13.65 10.02 -12.29
N GLU A 103 -12.59 9.22 -12.49
CA GLU A 103 -11.53 9.54 -13.47
C GLU A 103 -12.08 9.70 -14.88
N LEU A 104 -13.13 8.94 -15.24
CA LEU A 104 -13.78 9.00 -16.55
C LEU A 104 -14.84 10.11 -16.65
N GLY A 105 -15.05 10.89 -15.59
CA GLY A 105 -16.02 11.99 -15.57
C GLY A 105 -17.47 11.54 -15.35
N PHE A 106 -17.69 10.37 -14.73
CA PHE A 106 -19.01 9.91 -14.31
C PHE A 106 -19.19 10.09 -12.81
N ARG A 107 -20.43 10.28 -12.37
CA ARG A 107 -20.80 10.32 -10.95
C ARG A 107 -21.23 8.92 -10.50
N PRO A 108 -20.41 8.18 -9.72
CA PRO A 108 -20.83 6.89 -9.18
C PRO A 108 -21.88 7.09 -8.08
N VAL A 109 -22.86 6.20 -8.05
CA VAL A 109 -23.81 6.02 -6.94
C VAL A 109 -23.64 4.59 -6.46
N VAL A 110 -23.06 4.42 -5.28
CA VAL A 110 -22.76 3.10 -4.73
C VAL A 110 -23.95 2.62 -3.90
N LEU A 111 -24.41 1.41 -4.16
CA LEU A 111 -25.44 0.73 -3.41
C LEU A 111 -24.79 -0.46 -2.68
N GLU A 112 -24.74 -0.38 -1.36
CA GLU A 112 -24.22 -1.45 -0.51
C GLU A 112 -25.35 -2.03 0.35
N ARG A 113 -25.38 -3.36 0.47
CA ARG A 113 -26.37 -4.09 1.26
C ARG A 113 -26.05 -4.03 2.76
N GLY A 114 -24.78 -4.12 3.08
CA GLY A 114 -24.31 -4.19 4.46
C GLY A 114 -24.07 -2.80 5.07
N LYS A 115 -23.51 -2.80 6.26
CA LYS A 115 -23.26 -1.61 7.06
C LYS A 115 -21.90 -0.98 6.70
N ASP A 116 -21.68 0.24 7.22
CA ASP A 116 -20.36 0.89 7.17
C ASP A 116 -19.30 0.12 8.00
N VAL A 117 -18.05 0.44 7.79
CA VAL A 117 -16.91 -0.25 8.39
C VAL A 117 -16.92 -0.20 9.94
N HIS A 118 -17.42 0.89 10.53
CA HIS A 118 -17.44 1.05 11.99
C HIS A 118 -18.53 0.18 12.64
N GLU A 119 -19.70 0.13 12.04
CA GLU A 119 -20.79 -0.72 12.52
C GLU A 119 -20.47 -2.20 12.29
N ARG A 120 -19.91 -2.56 11.13
CA ARG A 120 -19.45 -3.92 10.85
C ARG A 120 -18.44 -4.42 11.89
N LYS A 121 -17.52 -3.57 12.35
CA LYS A 121 -16.54 -3.94 13.38
C LYS A 121 -17.22 -4.43 14.67
N LYS A 122 -18.33 -3.80 15.04
CA LYS A 122 -19.12 -4.21 16.22
C LYS A 122 -19.76 -5.57 16.00
N ASP A 123 -20.42 -5.76 14.87
CA ASP A 123 -21.11 -7.01 14.54
C ASP A 123 -20.15 -8.19 14.40
N LEU A 124 -19.01 -7.99 13.75
CA LEU A 124 -17.97 -9.01 13.64
C LEU A 124 -17.38 -9.40 15.00
N SER A 125 -17.30 -8.47 15.95
CA SER A 125 -16.86 -8.78 17.32
C SER A 125 -17.81 -9.79 18.02
N LEU A 126 -19.09 -9.83 17.66
CA LEU A 126 -20.04 -10.78 18.20
C LEU A 126 -19.81 -12.20 17.68
N ILE A 127 -19.34 -12.35 16.44
CA ILE A 127 -18.96 -13.65 15.87
C ILE A 127 -17.87 -14.29 16.73
N THR A 128 -16.83 -13.50 17.08
CA THR A 128 -15.73 -13.99 17.89
C THR A 128 -16.10 -14.23 19.36
N LYS A 129 -16.91 -13.33 19.95
CA LYS A 129 -17.22 -13.38 21.39
C LYS A 129 -18.30 -14.40 21.76
N ILE A 130 -19.34 -14.50 20.95
CA ILE A 130 -20.53 -15.32 21.26
C ILE A 130 -20.93 -16.26 20.13
N GLN A 131 -20.08 -16.40 19.08
CA GLN A 131 -20.30 -17.25 17.91
C GLN A 131 -21.65 -17.01 17.20
N LYS A 132 -22.16 -15.77 17.27
CA LYS A 132 -23.39 -15.36 16.59
C LYS A 132 -23.07 -14.70 15.27
N VAL A 133 -23.57 -15.28 14.18
CA VAL A 133 -23.47 -14.73 12.83
C VAL A 133 -24.76 -14.01 12.49
N ASP A 134 -24.65 -12.74 12.09
CA ASP A 134 -25.75 -12.00 11.48
C ASP A 134 -25.75 -12.25 9.96
N SER A 135 -26.88 -12.66 9.37
CA SER A 135 -26.99 -12.91 7.93
C SER A 135 -26.80 -11.65 7.09
N GLU A 136 -27.08 -10.47 7.65
CA GLU A 136 -27.01 -9.18 6.98
C GLU A 136 -25.76 -8.37 7.35
N SER A 137 -24.98 -8.81 8.35
CA SER A 137 -23.77 -8.12 8.79
C SER A 137 -22.68 -9.11 9.23
N ASN A 138 -21.80 -9.48 8.31
CA ASN A 138 -20.73 -10.45 8.54
C ASN A 138 -19.53 -10.13 7.64
N TYR A 139 -18.54 -11.04 7.54
CA TYR A 139 -17.34 -10.83 6.73
C TYR A 139 -17.61 -10.63 5.23
N CYS A 140 -18.75 -11.09 4.71
CA CYS A 140 -19.04 -11.06 3.26
C CYS A 140 -19.72 -9.78 2.79
N PHE A 141 -20.39 -9.04 3.69
CA PHE A 141 -21.22 -7.89 3.35
C PHE A 141 -20.77 -6.62 4.03
N GLY A 142 -20.99 -5.47 3.36
CA GLY A 142 -20.73 -4.13 3.86
C GLY A 142 -19.48 -3.49 3.28
N GLU A 143 -19.29 -2.23 3.66
CA GLU A 143 -18.20 -1.37 3.20
C GLU A 143 -16.83 -2.07 3.30
N GLY A 144 -16.05 -2.02 2.21
CA GLY A 144 -14.72 -2.63 2.10
C GLY A 144 -14.73 -4.15 1.88
N GLY A 145 -15.90 -4.81 1.94
CA GLY A 145 -16.05 -6.26 1.75
C GLY A 145 -15.26 -7.08 2.78
N ALA A 146 -14.92 -8.32 2.42
CA ALA A 146 -14.15 -9.22 3.28
C ALA A 146 -12.71 -8.71 3.56
N GLY A 147 -12.17 -7.86 2.68
CA GLY A 147 -10.82 -7.31 2.81
C GLY A 147 -10.64 -6.36 3.98
N ALA A 148 -11.69 -5.61 4.38
CA ALA A 148 -11.62 -4.60 5.43
C ALA A 148 -11.18 -5.14 6.81
N PHE A 149 -11.37 -6.43 7.06
CA PHE A 149 -11.02 -7.08 8.33
C PHE A 149 -10.07 -8.28 8.12
N SER A 150 -9.29 -8.23 7.04
CA SER A 150 -8.24 -9.22 6.74
C SER A 150 -6.94 -8.91 7.50
N ASP A 151 -5.92 -9.71 7.25
CA ASP A 151 -4.56 -9.47 7.76
C ASP A 151 -3.75 -8.44 6.95
N GLY A 152 -4.40 -7.71 6.06
CA GLY A 152 -3.80 -6.62 5.30
C GLY A 152 -2.87 -7.02 4.15
N LYS A 153 -2.80 -8.29 3.79
CA LYS A 153 -1.95 -8.75 2.68
C LYS A 153 -2.44 -8.22 1.35
N LEU A 154 -1.55 -7.57 0.59
CA LEU A 154 -1.82 -7.01 -0.74
C LEU A 154 -1.11 -7.79 -1.86
N TYR A 155 -0.55 -8.95 -1.57
CA TYR A 155 0.23 -9.71 -2.54
C TYR A 155 -0.65 -10.37 -3.60
N THR A 156 -0.29 -10.21 -4.87
CA THR A 156 -0.86 -10.96 -5.98
C THR A 156 0.24 -11.59 -6.85
N ARG A 157 0.01 -12.81 -7.31
CA ARG A 157 0.87 -13.48 -8.30
C ARG A 157 0.56 -13.04 -9.73
N SER A 158 -0.61 -12.46 -9.96
CA SER A 158 -1.04 -12.04 -11.30
C SER A 158 -0.34 -10.73 -11.70
N LYS A 159 0.57 -10.83 -12.68
CA LYS A 159 1.21 -9.67 -13.31
C LYS A 159 0.67 -9.39 -14.72
N LYS A 160 -0.28 -10.20 -15.19
CA LYS A 160 -0.73 -10.19 -16.59
C LYS A 160 -1.84 -9.18 -16.87
N ARG A 161 -2.56 -8.70 -15.86
CA ARG A 161 -3.70 -7.80 -16.04
C ARG A 161 -3.74 -6.78 -14.90
N GLY A 162 -3.90 -5.52 -15.27
CA GLY A 162 -4.06 -4.41 -14.33
C GLY A 162 -2.73 -3.78 -13.88
N LEU A 163 -2.86 -2.53 -13.46
CA LEU A 163 -1.75 -1.71 -12.95
C LEU A 163 -1.71 -1.83 -11.42
N THR A 164 -1.07 -2.89 -10.91
CA THR A 164 -0.92 -3.11 -9.47
C THR A 164 -0.31 -1.89 -8.78
N ASP A 165 0.69 -1.27 -9.43
CA ASP A 165 1.33 -0.06 -8.91
C ASP A 165 0.35 1.08 -8.71
N LYS A 166 -0.62 1.26 -9.62
CA LYS A 166 -1.67 2.28 -9.47
C LYS A 166 -2.51 2.03 -8.23
N ILE A 167 -2.90 0.77 -7.97
CA ILE A 167 -3.68 0.39 -6.80
C ILE A 167 -2.92 0.72 -5.51
N LEU A 168 -1.65 0.35 -5.42
CA LEU A 168 -0.81 0.66 -4.27
C LEU A 168 -0.64 2.17 -4.07
N ASN A 169 -0.46 2.95 -5.15
CA ASN A 169 -0.40 4.41 -5.08
C ASN A 169 -1.72 5.02 -4.59
N VAL A 170 -2.88 4.48 -4.99
CA VAL A 170 -4.18 4.91 -4.48
C VAL A 170 -4.28 4.61 -2.98
N PHE A 171 -3.85 3.45 -2.50
CA PHE A 171 -3.81 3.17 -1.07
C PHE A 171 -2.93 4.17 -0.31
N CYS A 172 -1.74 4.49 -0.83
CA CYS A 172 -0.88 5.52 -0.23
C CYS A 172 -1.57 6.90 -0.21
N GLN A 173 -2.28 7.26 -1.26
CA GLN A 173 -3.05 8.51 -1.34
C GLN A 173 -4.14 8.59 -0.27
N HIS A 174 -4.67 7.45 0.18
CA HIS A 174 -5.67 7.32 1.23
C HIS A 174 -5.10 6.95 2.60
N GLY A 175 -3.79 7.12 2.80
CA GLY A 175 -3.15 7.03 4.12
C GLY A 175 -2.41 5.73 4.41
N ALA A 176 -2.30 4.80 3.45
CA ALA A 176 -1.44 3.65 3.64
C ALA A 176 0.05 4.05 3.63
N SER A 177 0.87 3.29 4.35
CA SER A 177 2.32 3.50 4.37
C SER A 177 2.93 3.37 2.98
N THR A 178 3.81 4.27 2.60
CA THR A 178 4.55 4.20 1.33
C THR A 178 5.48 2.98 1.22
N SER A 179 5.73 2.29 2.33
CA SER A 179 6.48 1.03 2.34
C SER A 179 5.86 -0.04 1.45
N ILE A 180 4.51 -0.03 1.27
CA ILE A 180 3.82 -0.99 0.39
C ILE A 180 4.25 -0.91 -1.07
N LEU A 181 4.80 0.24 -1.51
CA LEU A 181 5.33 0.42 -2.86
C LEU A 181 6.68 -0.26 -3.06
N ALA A 182 7.43 -0.47 -1.98
CA ALA A 182 8.77 -1.05 -2.01
C ALA A 182 8.78 -2.53 -1.62
N ASP A 183 7.86 -2.97 -0.79
CA ASP A 183 7.81 -4.33 -0.26
C ASP A 183 7.37 -5.35 -1.31
N VAL A 184 8.11 -6.47 -1.41
CA VAL A 184 7.75 -7.58 -2.32
C VAL A 184 6.46 -8.28 -1.88
N HIS A 185 6.19 -8.29 -0.57
CA HIS A 185 4.96 -8.79 0.03
C HIS A 185 4.35 -7.66 0.88
N PRO A 186 3.67 -6.68 0.25
CA PRO A 186 3.14 -5.54 0.96
C PRO A 186 1.97 -5.90 1.87
N HIS A 187 1.91 -5.22 3.01
CA HIS A 187 0.83 -5.28 3.99
C HIS A 187 0.36 -3.86 4.33
N ILE A 188 -0.96 -3.69 4.51
CA ILE A 188 -1.58 -2.48 5.04
C ILE A 188 -1.88 -2.66 6.53
#